data_d20c40bb6c0edf0f1cc17172f79bf14a
#
_entry.id   d20c40bb6c0edf0f1cc17172f79bf14a
#
_cell.length_a   1.000
_cell.length_b   1.000
_cell.length_c   1.000
_cell.angle_alpha   90.00
_cell.angle_beta   90.00
_cell.angle_gamma   90.00
#
_symmetry.space_group_name_H-M   'P 1'
#
loop_
_entity.id
_entity.type
_entity.pdbx_description
1 polymer ?
#
loop_
_entity_poly.entity_id
_entity_poly.type
_entity_poly.pdbx_seq_one_letter_code
_entity_poly.pdbx_strand_id
1 'polypeptide(L)'
;MTLVDVVIPAYNAQAYLDEALDSVLAQCPLIGKVIVVDDGSSDATASVAAARGAPVELVSLPRNRGISAARNAGLARCDADFVAFLDADDRWLPGKLAAQIAALTTAPEAALAICLVRPFADPALPDAERAALLAQQPAEYEGWLPSALIARRSLFLQAGAFAEDLRLGETIDWFSRVRAYGHVAVPKVLVERRMHRNNTTRLAEAARLDYLRAARRHLVRQRAEGGSG
;
A
#
# COMPACT_ATOMS: atom_id res chain seq x y z
N MET A 1 -17.34 9.89 -14.11
CA MET A 1 -15.87 9.82 -14.16
C MET A 1 -15.44 8.85 -13.07
N THR A 2 -14.62 7.86 -13.36
CA THR A 2 -14.15 6.88 -12.37
C THR A 2 -13.12 7.53 -11.47
N LEU A 3 -13.40 7.62 -10.17
CA LEU A 3 -12.50 8.18 -9.18
C LEU A 3 -11.88 7.09 -8.30
N VAL A 4 -10.73 7.39 -7.76
CA VAL A 4 -9.97 6.54 -6.84
C VAL A 4 -9.73 7.31 -5.55
N ASP A 5 -10.10 6.73 -4.42
CA ASP A 5 -9.66 7.22 -3.12
C ASP A 5 -8.33 6.56 -2.76
N VAL A 6 -7.41 7.36 -2.26
CA VAL A 6 -6.05 6.92 -1.94
C VAL A 6 -5.82 7.02 -0.44
N VAL A 7 -5.36 5.93 0.16
CA VAL A 7 -5.01 5.87 1.59
C VAL A 7 -3.50 5.85 1.75
N ILE A 8 -2.96 6.78 2.54
CA ILE A 8 -1.54 6.89 2.88
C ILE A 8 -1.39 6.71 4.39
N PRO A 9 -1.05 5.50 4.88
CA PRO A 9 -0.69 5.33 6.28
C PRO A 9 0.65 6.00 6.54
N ALA A 10 0.76 6.81 7.60
CA ALA A 10 1.97 7.56 7.92
C ALA A 10 2.30 7.44 9.43
N TYR A 11 3.56 7.18 9.74
CA TYR A 11 4.09 7.23 11.10
C TYR A 11 5.54 7.71 11.09
N ASN A 12 5.81 8.87 11.67
CA ASN A 12 7.13 9.53 11.65
C ASN A 12 7.71 9.59 10.23
N ALA A 13 6.90 10.09 9.29
CA ALA A 13 7.17 10.12 7.85
C ALA A 13 7.42 11.54 7.31
N GLN A 14 7.69 12.53 8.16
CA GLN A 14 7.86 13.93 7.75
C GLN A 14 8.88 14.13 6.62
N ALA A 15 9.89 13.25 6.54
CA ALA A 15 10.95 13.36 5.53
C ALA A 15 10.51 12.93 4.11
N TYR A 16 9.42 12.16 3.99
CA TYR A 16 9.03 11.51 2.73
C TYR A 16 7.61 11.84 2.28
N LEU A 17 6.73 12.19 3.22
CA LEU A 17 5.30 12.33 2.96
C LEU A 17 4.98 13.37 1.88
N ASP A 18 5.74 14.45 1.79
CA ASP A 18 5.55 15.46 0.75
C ASP A 18 5.73 14.88 -0.66
N GLU A 19 6.80 14.11 -0.88
CA GLU A 19 7.07 13.46 -2.17
C GLU A 19 6.02 12.41 -2.50
N ALA A 20 5.57 11.63 -1.50
CA ALA A 20 4.49 10.67 -1.68
C ALA A 20 3.19 11.37 -2.11
N LEU A 21 2.80 12.45 -1.44
CA LEU A 21 1.62 13.26 -1.77
C LEU A 21 1.70 13.88 -3.16
N ASP A 22 2.85 14.45 -3.53
CA ASP A 22 3.06 15.02 -4.88
C ASP A 22 2.86 13.94 -5.96
N SER A 23 3.37 12.74 -5.74
CA SER A 23 3.25 11.62 -6.67
C SER A 23 1.81 11.14 -6.87
N VAL A 24 1.00 11.20 -5.81
CA VAL A 24 -0.44 10.89 -5.85
C VAL A 24 -1.20 12.01 -6.56
N LEU A 25 -0.99 13.27 -6.17
CA LEU A 25 -1.69 14.42 -6.75
C LEU A 25 -1.39 14.58 -8.25
N ALA A 26 -0.23 14.14 -8.71
CA ALA A 26 0.12 14.09 -10.14
C ALA A 26 -0.78 13.13 -10.95
N GLN A 27 -1.59 12.27 -10.30
CA GLN A 27 -2.56 11.39 -10.98
C GLN A 27 -3.92 12.07 -11.27
N CYS A 28 -4.09 13.34 -10.86
CA CYS A 28 -5.31 14.10 -11.20
C CYS A 28 -5.58 14.08 -12.73
N PRO A 29 -6.86 14.03 -13.16
CA PRO A 29 -8.11 14.20 -12.39
C PRO A 29 -8.75 12.89 -11.89
N LEU A 30 -8.02 11.80 -11.73
CA LEU A 30 -8.56 10.50 -11.31
C LEU A 30 -8.70 10.36 -9.78
N ILE A 31 -8.19 11.32 -9.02
CA ILE A 31 -8.24 11.31 -7.57
C ILE A 31 -9.59 11.82 -7.07
N GLY A 32 -10.24 11.03 -6.20
CA GLY A 32 -11.37 11.45 -5.38
C GLY A 32 -10.88 12.13 -4.11
N LYS A 33 -10.42 11.35 -3.15
CA LYS A 33 -9.81 11.81 -1.89
C LYS A 33 -8.42 11.22 -1.71
N VAL A 34 -7.56 11.93 -1.00
CA VAL A 34 -6.28 11.40 -0.48
C VAL A 34 -6.37 11.43 1.04
N ILE A 35 -6.54 10.27 1.65
CA ILE A 35 -6.70 10.13 3.10
C ILE A 35 -5.34 9.78 3.69
N VAL A 36 -4.67 10.76 4.29
CA VAL A 36 -3.46 10.53 5.09
C VAL A 36 -3.88 10.14 6.50
N VAL A 37 -3.46 8.97 6.93
CA VAL A 37 -3.71 8.50 8.30
C VAL A 37 -2.43 8.58 9.10
N ASP A 38 -2.33 9.60 9.95
CA ASP A 38 -1.24 9.75 10.90
C ASP A 38 -1.45 8.80 12.09
N ASP A 39 -0.62 7.78 12.19
CA ASP A 39 -0.69 6.74 13.23
C ASP A 39 0.01 7.18 14.54
N GLY A 40 -0.30 8.40 14.99
CA GLY A 40 0.22 8.95 16.24
C GLY A 40 1.71 9.33 16.17
N SER A 41 2.12 10.03 15.11
CA SER A 41 3.48 10.50 14.93
C SER A 41 3.90 11.50 16.00
N SER A 42 5.19 11.53 16.30
CA SER A 42 5.82 12.49 17.19
C SER A 42 6.61 13.59 16.45
N ASP A 43 6.71 13.48 15.13
CA ASP A 43 7.37 14.45 14.24
C ASP A 43 6.33 15.36 13.54
N ALA A 44 6.73 16.09 12.49
CA ALA A 44 5.85 16.99 11.76
C ALA A 44 4.92 16.31 10.74
N THR A 45 4.79 14.98 10.72
CA THR A 45 3.98 14.22 9.74
C THR A 45 2.55 14.78 9.61
N ALA A 46 1.83 14.95 10.73
CA ALA A 46 0.48 15.48 10.72
C ALA A 46 0.40 16.91 10.15
N SER A 47 1.38 17.74 10.49
CA SER A 47 1.44 19.12 9.99
C SER A 47 1.70 19.19 8.48
N VAL A 48 2.56 18.31 7.95
CA VAL A 48 2.82 18.17 6.51
C VAL A 48 1.54 17.80 5.77
N ALA A 49 0.79 16.80 6.26
CA ALA A 49 -0.48 16.40 5.65
C ALA A 49 -1.52 17.51 5.69
N ALA A 50 -1.70 18.17 6.85
CA ALA A 50 -2.69 19.22 7.04
C ALA A 50 -2.43 20.46 6.16
N ALA A 51 -1.17 20.75 5.83
CA ALA A 51 -0.80 21.90 5.00
C ALA A 51 -1.19 21.75 3.53
N ARG A 52 -1.52 20.53 3.05
CA ARG A 52 -1.80 20.27 1.61
C ARG A 52 -3.19 20.74 1.16
N GLY A 53 -4.16 20.79 2.07
CA GLY A 53 -5.56 21.11 1.71
C GLY A 53 -6.18 20.07 0.75
N ALA A 54 -7.39 20.40 0.25
CA ALA A 54 -8.11 19.50 -0.64
C ALA A 54 -7.31 19.16 -1.91
N PRO A 55 -7.37 17.89 -2.39
CA PRO A 55 -8.24 16.81 -1.94
C PRO A 55 -7.62 15.95 -0.79
N VAL A 56 -6.60 16.43 -0.08
CA VAL A 56 -5.95 15.73 1.03
C VAL A 56 -6.72 15.93 2.32
N GLU A 57 -7.08 14.83 2.97
CA GLU A 57 -7.74 14.77 4.27
C GLU A 57 -6.80 14.10 5.28
N LEU A 58 -6.62 14.71 6.46
CA LEU A 58 -5.85 14.14 7.56
C LEU A 58 -6.79 13.42 8.54
N VAL A 59 -6.44 12.17 8.87
CA VAL A 59 -7.02 11.40 9.98
C VAL A 59 -5.92 11.13 10.99
N SER A 60 -6.01 11.65 12.21
CA SER A 60 -5.02 11.42 13.26
C SER A 60 -5.51 10.36 14.24
N LEU A 61 -4.70 9.33 14.46
CA LEU A 61 -4.92 8.35 15.53
C LEU A 61 -4.25 8.83 16.82
N PRO A 62 -4.83 8.56 17.99
CA PRO A 62 -4.33 9.11 19.25
C PRO A 62 -2.97 8.49 19.68
N ARG A 63 -2.58 7.38 19.09
CA ARG A 63 -1.31 6.66 19.34
C ARG A 63 -1.02 5.71 18.20
N ASN A 64 0.22 5.24 18.08
CA ASN A 64 0.60 4.22 17.11
C ASN A 64 -0.16 2.90 17.40
N ARG A 65 -0.93 2.46 16.39
CA ARG A 65 -1.71 1.22 16.38
C ARG A 65 -1.20 0.22 15.33
N GLY A 66 -0.25 0.64 14.52
CA GLY A 66 0.32 -0.15 13.42
C GLY A 66 -0.34 0.09 12.07
N ILE A 67 0.39 -0.28 11.02
CA ILE A 67 0.06 0.04 9.63
C ILE A 67 -1.31 -0.51 9.19
N SER A 68 -1.72 -1.69 9.68
CA SER A 68 -3.05 -2.26 9.41
C SER A 68 -4.17 -1.36 9.94
N ALA A 69 -4.05 -0.88 11.19
CA ALA A 69 -5.05 0.00 11.79
C ALA A 69 -5.12 1.34 11.04
N ALA A 70 -3.99 1.89 10.63
CA ALA A 70 -3.94 3.10 9.81
C ALA A 70 -4.59 2.89 8.44
N ARG A 71 -4.28 1.81 7.72
CA ARG A 71 -4.93 1.49 6.45
C ARG A 71 -6.43 1.29 6.60
N ASN A 72 -6.87 0.60 7.64
CA ASN A 72 -8.29 0.37 7.91
C ASN A 72 -9.04 1.66 8.25
N ALA A 73 -8.42 2.54 9.04
CA ALA A 73 -9.00 3.84 9.37
C ALA A 73 -9.18 4.72 8.12
N GLY A 74 -8.21 4.70 7.20
CA GLY A 74 -8.33 5.38 5.91
C GLY A 74 -9.37 4.74 5.00
N LEU A 75 -9.38 3.41 4.90
CA LEU A 75 -10.36 2.66 4.11
C LEU A 75 -11.80 2.97 4.53
N ALA A 76 -12.05 3.16 5.82
CA ALA A 76 -13.37 3.53 6.35
C ALA A 76 -13.85 4.93 5.91
N ARG A 77 -12.95 5.77 5.36
CA ARG A 77 -13.28 7.10 4.81
C ARG A 77 -13.46 7.11 3.30
N CYS A 78 -13.13 5.99 2.65
CA CYS A 78 -13.25 5.84 1.20
C CYS A 78 -14.73 5.64 0.80
N ASP A 79 -15.16 6.37 -0.22
CA ASP A 79 -16.49 6.25 -0.83
C ASP A 79 -16.46 6.06 -2.36
N ALA A 80 -15.31 6.29 -3.01
CA ALA A 80 -15.12 6.01 -4.43
C ALA A 80 -15.25 4.51 -4.75
N ASP A 81 -15.48 4.18 -6.03
CA ASP A 81 -15.59 2.79 -6.50
C ASP A 81 -14.28 2.02 -6.38
N PHE A 82 -13.16 2.73 -6.44
CA PHE A 82 -11.82 2.16 -6.33
C PHE A 82 -11.05 2.76 -5.17
N VAL A 83 -10.24 1.91 -4.55
CA VAL A 83 -9.31 2.29 -3.47
C VAL A 83 -7.90 1.88 -3.86
N ALA A 84 -6.95 2.77 -3.62
CA ALA A 84 -5.52 2.52 -3.73
C ALA A 84 -4.81 2.88 -2.42
N PHE A 85 -3.61 2.35 -2.26
CA PHE A 85 -2.76 2.66 -1.10
C PHE A 85 -1.39 3.12 -1.59
N LEU A 86 -0.75 3.96 -0.81
CA LEU A 86 0.66 4.31 -0.97
C LEU A 86 1.30 4.39 0.41
N ASP A 87 2.39 3.66 0.63
CA ASP A 87 3.17 3.82 1.85
C ASP A 87 3.87 5.19 1.80
N ALA A 88 3.94 5.88 2.93
CA ALA A 88 4.35 7.29 3.01
C ALA A 88 5.80 7.57 2.58
N ASP A 89 6.61 6.53 2.43
CA ASP A 89 8.00 6.56 1.97
C ASP A 89 8.21 6.16 0.50
N ASP A 90 7.14 5.71 -0.17
CA ASP A 90 7.14 5.32 -1.58
C ASP A 90 6.67 6.47 -2.50
N ARG A 91 6.75 6.27 -3.81
CA ARG A 91 6.17 7.19 -4.79
C ARG A 91 5.59 6.47 -6.01
N TRP A 92 4.52 7.05 -6.56
CA TRP A 92 3.94 6.61 -7.80
C TRP A 92 4.58 7.29 -9.01
N LEU A 93 4.65 6.57 -10.12
CA LEU A 93 5.05 7.13 -11.39
C LEU A 93 3.82 7.61 -12.19
N PRO A 94 4.02 8.56 -13.13
CA PRO A 94 2.94 9.11 -13.95
C PRO A 94 2.12 8.03 -14.67
N GLY A 95 0.80 8.20 -14.68
CA GLY A 95 -0.12 7.31 -15.39
C GLY A 95 -0.47 6.00 -14.67
N LYS A 96 -0.05 5.81 -13.41
CA LYS A 96 -0.36 4.58 -12.63
C LYS A 96 -1.85 4.31 -12.58
N LEU A 97 -2.64 5.26 -12.09
CA LEU A 97 -4.08 5.05 -11.93
C LEU A 97 -4.76 4.86 -13.28
N ALA A 98 -4.39 5.64 -14.29
CA ALA A 98 -4.96 5.51 -15.65
C ALA A 98 -4.73 4.11 -16.23
N ALA A 99 -3.51 3.57 -16.12
CA ALA A 99 -3.16 2.24 -16.64
C ALA A 99 -3.91 1.12 -15.90
N GLN A 100 -4.02 1.21 -14.58
CA GLN A 100 -4.68 0.19 -13.77
C GLN A 100 -6.21 0.23 -13.90
N ILE A 101 -6.83 1.42 -14.00
CA ILE A 101 -8.26 1.55 -14.28
C ILE A 101 -8.58 0.98 -15.67
N ALA A 102 -7.77 1.29 -16.68
CA ALA A 102 -7.95 0.73 -18.03
C ALA A 102 -7.88 -0.80 -18.00
N ALA A 103 -6.91 -1.39 -17.28
CA ALA A 103 -6.79 -2.83 -17.13
C ALA A 103 -8.01 -3.45 -16.43
N LEU A 104 -8.54 -2.85 -15.36
CA LEU A 104 -9.74 -3.31 -14.67
C LEU A 104 -11.02 -3.12 -15.50
N THR A 105 -11.03 -2.17 -16.43
CA THR A 105 -12.15 -1.97 -17.36
C THR A 105 -12.18 -3.07 -18.41
N THR A 106 -11.03 -3.54 -18.88
CA THR A 106 -10.92 -4.64 -19.86
C THR A 106 -11.05 -6.03 -19.24
N ALA A 107 -10.90 -6.14 -17.91
CA ALA A 107 -11.04 -7.37 -17.13
C ALA A 107 -12.06 -7.16 -16.00
N PRO A 108 -13.38 -7.09 -16.33
CA PRO A 108 -14.42 -6.76 -15.34
C PRO A 108 -14.56 -7.80 -14.23
N GLU A 109 -14.13 -9.05 -14.46
CA GLU A 109 -14.05 -10.12 -13.47
C GLU A 109 -12.92 -9.93 -12.44
N ALA A 110 -11.90 -9.13 -12.75
CA ALA A 110 -10.82 -8.84 -11.83
C ALA A 110 -11.25 -7.85 -10.75
N ALA A 111 -11.01 -8.20 -9.49
CA ALA A 111 -11.32 -7.33 -8.36
C ALA A 111 -10.21 -6.32 -8.05
N LEU A 112 -8.99 -6.59 -8.50
CA LEU A 112 -7.84 -5.71 -8.28
C LEU A 112 -6.86 -5.71 -9.47
N ALA A 113 -6.08 -4.64 -9.59
CA ALA A 113 -4.95 -4.55 -10.51
C ALA A 113 -3.66 -4.28 -9.74
N ILE A 114 -2.59 -4.92 -10.14
CA ILE A 114 -1.22 -4.68 -9.65
C ILE A 114 -0.35 -4.14 -10.78
N CYS A 115 0.81 -3.58 -10.43
CA CYS A 115 1.81 -3.14 -11.41
C CYS A 115 3.20 -3.56 -10.99
N LEU A 116 4.21 -3.32 -11.83
CA LEU A 116 5.60 -3.55 -11.46
C LEU A 116 6.10 -2.46 -10.51
N VAL A 117 7.03 -2.86 -9.65
CA VAL A 117 7.70 -2.02 -8.65
C VAL A 117 9.18 -2.02 -8.91
N ARG A 118 9.81 -0.85 -8.81
CA ARG A 118 11.26 -0.68 -8.86
C ARG A 118 11.75 -0.15 -7.51
N PRO A 119 12.70 -0.84 -6.86
CA PRO A 119 13.37 -0.30 -5.68
C PRO A 119 14.28 0.86 -6.06
N PHE A 120 14.33 1.89 -5.22
CA PHE A 120 15.34 2.93 -5.29
C PHE A 120 15.88 3.24 -3.89
N ALA A 121 17.15 3.58 -3.79
CA ALA A 121 17.74 3.92 -2.50
C ALA A 121 17.48 5.40 -2.15
N ASP A 122 17.25 5.67 -0.88
CA ASP A 122 17.10 7.04 -0.39
C ASP A 122 18.33 7.88 -0.76
N PRO A 123 18.15 9.00 -1.49
CA PRO A 123 19.25 9.86 -1.89
C PRO A 123 20.05 10.45 -0.72
N ALA A 124 19.47 10.52 0.47
CA ALA A 124 20.14 10.99 1.68
C ALA A 124 21.19 10.00 2.22
N LEU A 125 21.21 8.76 1.74
CA LEU A 125 22.20 7.76 2.16
C LEU A 125 23.52 7.91 1.40
N PRO A 126 24.67 7.57 2.00
CA PRO A 126 25.95 7.49 1.33
C PRO A 126 25.92 6.53 0.12
N ASP A 127 26.69 6.81 -0.93
CA ASP A 127 26.72 6.03 -2.17
C ASP A 127 26.97 4.54 -1.96
N ALA A 128 27.93 4.19 -1.09
CA ALA A 128 28.25 2.80 -0.79
C ALA A 128 27.09 2.06 -0.12
N GLU A 129 26.34 2.75 0.74
CA GLU A 129 25.15 2.18 1.41
C GLU A 129 23.99 2.03 0.41
N ARG A 130 23.77 3.02 -0.45
CA ARG A 130 22.76 2.92 -1.52
C ARG A 130 23.03 1.73 -2.44
N ALA A 131 24.28 1.56 -2.87
CA ALA A 131 24.68 0.43 -3.70
C ALA A 131 24.45 -0.91 -2.98
N ALA A 132 24.83 -1.02 -1.71
CA ALA A 132 24.64 -2.24 -0.92
C ALA A 132 23.18 -2.60 -0.71
N LEU A 133 22.29 -1.60 -0.50
CA LEU A 133 20.85 -1.80 -0.37
C LEU A 133 20.23 -2.32 -1.66
N LEU A 134 20.56 -1.71 -2.78
CA LEU A 134 20.00 -2.07 -4.09
C LEU A 134 20.54 -3.41 -4.61
N ALA A 135 21.79 -3.77 -4.28
CA ALA A 135 22.34 -5.07 -4.67
C ALA A 135 21.59 -6.28 -4.11
N GLN A 136 20.81 -6.08 -3.04
CA GLN A 136 19.99 -7.12 -2.41
C GLN A 136 18.54 -7.16 -2.95
N GLN A 137 18.21 -6.28 -3.90
CA GLN A 137 16.85 -6.16 -4.43
C GLN A 137 16.84 -6.60 -5.91
N PRO A 138 15.73 -7.18 -6.40
CA PRO A 138 15.52 -7.33 -7.83
C PRO A 138 15.40 -5.94 -8.47
N ALA A 139 15.82 -5.82 -9.74
CA ALA A 139 15.71 -4.56 -10.47
C ALA A 139 14.24 -4.08 -10.58
N GLU A 140 13.34 -5.03 -10.84
CA GLU A 140 11.90 -4.83 -10.91
C GLU A 140 11.19 -6.11 -10.49
N TYR A 141 9.97 -6.01 -9.93
CA TYR A 141 9.17 -7.17 -9.53
C TYR A 141 7.68 -6.87 -9.54
N GLU A 142 6.85 -7.91 -9.59
CA GLU A 142 5.39 -7.77 -9.45
C GLU A 142 5.02 -7.24 -8.08
N GLY A 143 4.22 -6.18 -8.06
CA GLY A 143 3.87 -5.43 -6.87
C GLY A 143 2.76 -6.07 -6.03
N TRP A 144 2.98 -7.23 -5.46
CA TRP A 144 2.09 -7.79 -4.43
C TRP A 144 2.27 -7.05 -3.09
N LEU A 145 2.08 -5.73 -3.14
CA LEU A 145 2.16 -4.83 -1.99
C LEU A 145 1.16 -3.68 -2.14
N PRO A 146 0.72 -3.06 -1.03
CA PRO A 146 -0.33 -2.03 -1.06
C PRO A 146 -0.02 -0.85 -1.99
N SER A 147 1.22 -0.34 -2.01
CA SER A 147 1.61 0.79 -2.88
C SER A 147 1.38 0.52 -4.38
N ALA A 148 1.38 -0.74 -4.80
CA ALA A 148 1.28 -1.12 -6.21
C ALA A 148 -0.13 -1.54 -6.65
N LEU A 149 -1.08 -1.67 -5.72
CA LEU A 149 -2.44 -2.09 -6.05
C LEU A 149 -3.40 -0.92 -6.28
N ILE A 150 -4.45 -1.19 -7.05
CA ILE A 150 -5.76 -0.56 -7.01
C ILE A 150 -6.80 -1.68 -6.93
N ALA A 151 -7.82 -1.53 -6.11
CA ALA A 151 -8.86 -2.54 -5.94
C ALA A 151 -10.26 -1.92 -5.99
N ARG A 152 -11.25 -2.68 -6.44
CA ARG A 152 -12.65 -2.31 -6.26
C ARG A 152 -12.95 -2.23 -4.76
N ARG A 153 -13.58 -1.15 -4.31
CA ARG A 153 -13.93 -0.98 -2.89
C ARG A 153 -14.77 -2.14 -2.35
N SER A 154 -15.63 -2.72 -3.18
CA SER A 154 -16.42 -3.91 -2.83
C SER A 154 -15.58 -5.12 -2.41
N LEU A 155 -14.34 -5.24 -2.89
CA LEU A 155 -13.43 -6.32 -2.49
C LEU A 155 -13.16 -6.30 -0.99
N PHE A 156 -12.99 -5.12 -0.39
CA PHE A 156 -12.74 -4.99 1.06
C PHE A 156 -13.97 -5.35 1.90
N LEU A 157 -15.17 -5.19 1.34
CA LEU A 157 -16.40 -5.63 2.00
C LEU A 157 -16.55 -7.16 1.97
N GLN A 158 -16.08 -7.80 0.90
CA GLN A 158 -16.18 -9.25 0.69
C GLN A 158 -15.05 -10.02 1.40
N ALA A 159 -13.81 -9.60 1.19
CA ALA A 159 -12.62 -10.28 1.71
C ALA A 159 -12.19 -9.79 3.11
N GLY A 160 -12.80 -8.71 3.59
CA GLY A 160 -12.39 -8.02 4.82
C GLY A 160 -11.15 -7.13 4.65
N ALA A 161 -10.94 -6.26 5.61
CA ALA A 161 -9.82 -5.32 5.65
C ALA A 161 -8.50 -5.98 6.16
N PHE A 162 -7.49 -5.19 6.47
CA PHE A 162 -6.19 -5.69 6.96
C PHE A 162 -6.27 -6.20 8.40
N ALA A 163 -5.57 -7.28 8.71
CA ALA A 163 -5.55 -7.87 10.05
C ALA A 163 -4.73 -7.01 11.01
N GLU A 164 -5.36 -6.41 12.03
CA GLU A 164 -4.71 -5.50 12.98
C GLU A 164 -3.90 -6.22 14.06
N ASP A 165 -4.07 -7.52 14.21
CA ASP A 165 -3.32 -8.36 15.14
C ASP A 165 -1.99 -8.89 14.56
N LEU A 166 -1.69 -8.54 13.31
CA LEU A 166 -0.40 -8.79 12.67
C LEU A 166 0.38 -7.47 12.57
N ARG A 167 1.54 -7.40 13.21
CA ARG A 167 2.44 -6.24 13.08
C ARG A 167 3.20 -6.26 11.76
N LEU A 168 3.51 -7.46 11.28
CA LEU A 168 4.17 -7.73 10.00
C LEU A 168 3.47 -8.93 9.35
N GLY A 169 3.47 -9.00 8.01
CA GLY A 169 2.77 -10.08 7.30
C GLY A 169 1.27 -9.84 7.05
N GLU A 170 0.72 -8.70 7.46
CA GLU A 170 -0.66 -8.26 7.18
C GLU A 170 -0.94 -8.21 5.68
N THR A 171 0.06 -7.80 4.90
CA THR A 171 0.01 -7.77 3.43
C THR A 171 -0.11 -9.18 2.87
N ILE A 172 0.70 -10.13 3.36
CA ILE A 172 0.66 -11.53 2.93
C ILE A 172 -0.71 -12.14 3.27
N ASP A 173 -1.21 -11.91 4.49
CA ASP A 173 -2.52 -12.38 4.90
C ASP A 173 -3.62 -11.84 3.99
N TRP A 174 -3.62 -10.52 3.74
CA TRP A 174 -4.65 -9.87 2.92
C TRP A 174 -4.60 -10.37 1.47
N PHE A 175 -3.44 -10.37 0.83
CA PHE A 175 -3.30 -10.86 -0.55
C PHE A 175 -3.66 -12.34 -0.67
N SER A 176 -3.38 -13.17 0.34
CA SER A 176 -3.78 -14.57 0.34
C SER A 176 -5.30 -14.76 0.33
N ARG A 177 -6.06 -13.80 0.90
CA ARG A 177 -7.53 -13.81 0.88
C ARG A 177 -8.11 -13.30 -0.43
N VAL A 178 -7.52 -12.27 -1.01
CA VAL A 178 -8.08 -11.63 -2.21
C VAL A 178 -7.67 -12.25 -3.52
N ARG A 179 -6.66 -13.11 -3.53
CA ARG A 179 -6.16 -13.76 -4.75
C ARG A 179 -7.22 -14.54 -5.51
N ALA A 180 -8.20 -15.10 -4.80
CA ALA A 180 -9.31 -15.87 -5.39
C ALA A 180 -10.33 -14.99 -6.15
N TYR A 181 -10.33 -13.66 -5.93
CA TYR A 181 -11.28 -12.73 -6.55
C TYR A 181 -10.83 -12.22 -7.93
N GLY A 182 -9.77 -12.78 -8.49
CA GLY A 182 -9.23 -12.36 -9.77
C GLY A 182 -8.40 -11.07 -9.69
N HIS A 183 -7.35 -11.02 -10.49
CA HIS A 183 -6.49 -9.84 -10.61
C HIS A 183 -6.00 -9.67 -12.05
N VAL A 184 -5.59 -8.46 -12.38
CA VAL A 184 -4.89 -8.15 -13.61
C VAL A 184 -3.56 -7.47 -13.31
N ALA A 185 -2.50 -7.86 -14.01
CA ALA A 185 -1.17 -7.27 -13.87
C ALA A 185 -0.92 -6.27 -15.02
N VAL A 186 -0.54 -5.05 -14.67
CA VAL A 186 -0.06 -4.04 -15.61
C VAL A 186 1.46 -4.19 -15.73
N PRO A 187 2.01 -4.63 -16.89
CA PRO A 187 3.44 -4.91 -17.05
C PRO A 187 4.26 -3.63 -17.26
N LYS A 188 4.10 -2.66 -16.36
CA LYS A 188 4.82 -1.38 -16.34
C LYS A 188 5.27 -1.08 -14.93
N VAL A 189 6.46 -0.53 -14.77
CA VAL A 189 6.91 0.05 -13.51
C VAL A 189 6.13 1.34 -13.28
N LEU A 190 5.29 1.33 -12.25
CA LEU A 190 4.42 2.46 -11.90
C LEU A 190 4.54 2.83 -10.42
N VAL A 191 5.40 2.13 -9.69
CA VAL A 191 5.75 2.43 -8.29
C VAL A 191 7.26 2.37 -8.13
N GLU A 192 7.80 3.33 -7.41
CA GLU A 192 9.16 3.31 -6.89
C GLU A 192 9.11 3.14 -5.38
N ARG A 193 9.70 2.03 -4.91
CA ARG A 193 9.78 1.69 -3.50
C ARG A 193 11.10 2.16 -2.91
N ARG A 194 11.00 3.00 -1.89
CA ARG A 194 12.18 3.57 -1.23
C ARG A 194 12.84 2.56 -0.29
N MET A 195 14.15 2.43 -0.44
CA MET A 195 14.99 1.64 0.44
C MET A 195 15.80 2.57 1.35
N HIS A 196 15.53 2.52 2.66
CA HIS A 196 16.21 3.32 3.68
C HIS A 196 16.47 2.49 4.94
N ARG A 197 17.20 3.06 5.93
CA ARG A 197 17.61 2.32 7.15
C ARG A 197 16.43 1.82 7.99
N ASN A 198 15.31 2.54 7.96
CA ASN A 198 14.15 2.32 8.82
C ASN A 198 13.04 1.50 8.17
N ASN A 199 13.26 0.89 6.98
CA ASN A 199 12.24 0.03 6.39
C ASN A 199 11.90 -1.13 7.33
N THR A 200 10.62 -1.28 7.68
CA THR A 200 10.12 -2.30 8.61
C THR A 200 10.40 -3.73 8.17
N THR A 201 10.53 -3.98 6.86
CA THR A 201 10.90 -5.28 6.30
C THR A 201 12.30 -5.77 6.72
N ARG A 202 13.15 -4.91 7.30
CA ARG A 202 14.46 -5.28 7.86
C ARG A 202 14.38 -5.87 9.28
N LEU A 203 13.24 -5.80 9.95
CA LEU A 203 13.01 -6.37 11.29
C LEU A 203 12.73 -7.88 11.23
N ALA A 204 13.53 -8.64 10.48
CA ALA A 204 13.27 -10.03 10.09
C ALA A 204 13.00 -11.00 11.27
N GLU A 205 13.62 -10.81 12.43
CA GLU A 205 13.41 -11.70 13.57
C GLU A 205 12.05 -11.47 14.25
N ALA A 206 11.65 -10.21 14.46
CA ALA A 206 10.33 -9.88 15.02
C ALA A 206 9.19 -10.26 14.05
N ALA A 207 9.46 -10.19 12.74
CA ALA A 207 8.53 -10.54 11.67
C ALA A 207 8.25 -12.04 11.57
N ARG A 208 9.19 -12.91 11.97
CA ARG A 208 9.12 -14.36 11.73
C ARG A 208 7.85 -15.01 12.29
N LEU A 209 7.44 -14.62 13.48
CA LEU A 209 6.22 -15.16 14.11
C LEU A 209 4.96 -14.71 13.38
N ASP A 210 4.89 -13.47 12.95
CA ASP A 210 3.73 -12.94 12.23
C ASP A 210 3.63 -13.50 10.82
N TYR A 211 4.74 -13.68 10.13
CA TYR A 211 4.78 -14.42 8.85
C TYR A 211 4.30 -15.87 9.00
N LEU A 212 4.70 -16.57 10.07
CA LEU A 212 4.21 -17.91 10.35
C LEU A 212 2.71 -17.91 10.67
N ARG A 213 2.20 -16.91 11.39
CA ARG A 213 0.75 -16.76 11.65
C ARG A 213 -0.02 -16.52 10.36
N ALA A 214 0.45 -15.61 9.49
CA ALA A 214 -0.15 -15.34 8.20
C ALA A 214 -0.17 -16.59 7.30
N ALA A 215 0.96 -17.30 7.21
CA ALA A 215 1.06 -18.55 6.46
C ALA A 215 0.13 -19.65 7.00
N ARG A 216 0.05 -19.81 8.33
CA ARG A 216 -0.88 -20.77 8.96
C ARG A 216 -2.34 -20.44 8.64
N ARG A 217 -2.73 -19.16 8.69
CA ARG A 217 -4.09 -18.71 8.30
C ARG A 217 -4.40 -19.07 6.86
N HIS A 218 -3.45 -18.84 5.96
CA HIS A 218 -3.59 -19.22 4.56
C HIS A 218 -3.82 -20.73 4.38
N LEU A 219 -3.01 -21.56 5.01
CA LEU A 219 -3.15 -23.03 4.95
C LEU A 219 -4.48 -23.53 5.53
N VAL A 220 -4.96 -22.94 6.62
CA VAL A 220 -6.25 -23.28 7.20
C VAL A 220 -7.40 -22.95 6.25
N ARG A 221 -7.35 -21.78 5.60
CA ARG A 221 -8.36 -21.40 4.58
C ARG A 221 -8.36 -22.35 3.39
N GLN A 222 -7.20 -22.69 2.83
CA GLN A 222 -7.10 -23.63 1.71
C GLN A 222 -7.69 -25.00 2.04
N ARG A 223 -7.47 -25.50 3.27
CA ARG A 223 -8.05 -26.79 3.72
C ARG A 223 -9.56 -26.73 3.86
N ALA A 224 -10.13 -25.60 4.31
CA ALA A 224 -11.56 -25.40 4.42
C ALA A 224 -12.24 -25.34 3.05
N GLU A 225 -11.59 -24.72 2.06
CA GLU A 225 -12.07 -24.62 0.68
C GLU A 225 -11.91 -25.93 -0.10
N GLY A 226 -10.82 -26.67 0.11
CA GLY A 226 -10.54 -27.95 -0.56
C GLY A 226 -11.25 -29.17 0.04
N GLY A 227 -11.87 -29.06 1.21
CA GLY A 227 -12.64 -30.13 1.87
C GLY A 227 -14.13 -30.17 1.53
N SER A 228 -14.60 -29.32 0.63
CA SER A 228 -16.01 -29.22 0.20
C SER A 228 -16.27 -29.82 -1.21
N GLY A 229 -15.34 -30.67 -1.71
CA GLY A 229 -15.44 -31.37 -3.00
C GLY A 229 -15.69 -32.86 -2.85
#